data_9cf25622b7df0ba20fb5778031237851
#
_entry.id   9cf25622b7df0ba20fb5778031237851
#
_cell.length_a   1.000
_cell.length_b   1.000
_cell.length_c   1.000
_cell.angle_alpha   90.00
_cell.angle_beta   90.00
_cell.angle_gamma   90.00
#
_symmetry.space_group_name_H-M   'P 1'
#
loop_
_entity.id
_entity.type
_entity.pdbx_description
1 polymer ?
#
loop_
_entity_poly.entity_id
_entity_poly.type
_entity_poly.pdbx_seq_one_letter_code
_entity_poly.pdbx_strand_id
1 'polypeptide(L)'
;MHTLSLWSLIFHGNNSQSTIDNSTIILFEELRCRCLPSNVSCWPNTTAWQMFNASIDGRLVLPQPSAAVCNGKTYDAAACSVANAQWTNATWRSDQIGAMQITNWENSSCSIFFNSSTCNQGSASVLGVDAILAEHVQTTVRFAATNNLRLAIKSSGHDFLGRSTAAGSLLLWLHHMKNMTMIDQYSSCGLANVSNAVRIEAGAQWGDVYQWLSQSNLVAIGPAAGTVTVVGGYLQGGGHSPLSRWKGLAADQVLEYDVVTADGQRQTVNSCQNSDLFWALSGGGGGTFAIVLSAVIRTYPSPSIVVATYTVNATNVTRYATLMESFVGSIPQLADAGATXIDE
;
A
#
# COMPACT_ATOMS: atom_id res chain seq x y z
N MET A 1 -13.42 4.49 -24.64
CA MET A 1 -13.57 3.12 -24.14
C MET A 1 -13.86 3.19 -22.65
N HIS A 2 -15.09 2.88 -22.29
CA HIS A 2 -15.52 2.92 -20.89
C HIS A 2 -15.27 1.55 -20.26
N THR A 3 -14.34 1.46 -19.33
CA THR A 3 -14.15 0.25 -18.54
C THR A 3 -15.02 0.36 -17.28
N LEU A 4 -16.12 -0.36 -17.29
CA LEU A 4 -16.92 -0.60 -16.09
C LEU A 4 -16.31 -1.76 -15.31
N SER A 5 -15.77 -1.47 -14.15
CA SER A 5 -15.38 -2.53 -13.22
C SER A 5 -16.62 -2.92 -12.42
N LEU A 6 -17.25 -4.01 -12.82
CA LEU A 6 -18.35 -4.64 -12.11
C LEU A 6 -17.79 -5.57 -11.04
N TRP A 7 -17.97 -5.23 -9.79
CA TRP A 7 -17.87 -6.21 -8.71
C TRP A 7 -19.19 -6.99 -8.68
N SER A 8 -19.13 -8.24 -9.14
CA SER A 8 -20.30 -9.12 -9.08
C SER A 8 -20.36 -9.76 -7.70
N LEU A 9 -21.34 -9.34 -6.91
CA LEU A 9 -21.79 -10.12 -5.77
C LEU A 9 -22.62 -11.29 -6.33
N ILE A 10 -22.10 -12.50 -6.26
CA ILE A 10 -22.83 -13.70 -6.65
C ILE A 10 -23.73 -14.10 -5.50
N PHE A 11 -25.00 -13.76 -5.60
CA PHE A 11 -26.03 -14.34 -4.74
C PHE A 11 -26.58 -15.60 -5.42
N HIS A 12 -26.37 -16.74 -4.79
CA HIS A 12 -27.09 -17.95 -5.15
C HIS A 12 -28.52 -17.88 -4.54
N GLY A 13 -29.43 -17.43 -5.35
CA GLY A 13 -30.84 -17.43 -4.99
C GLY A 13 -31.68 -17.95 -6.16
N ASN A 14 -32.63 -18.80 -5.84
CA ASN A 14 -33.56 -19.40 -6.79
C ASN A 14 -34.31 -18.36 -7.63
N ASN A 15 -34.51 -18.69 -8.89
CA ASN A 15 -35.24 -17.94 -9.91
C ASN A 15 -36.52 -17.27 -9.39
N SER A 16 -36.43 -16.01 -9.07
CA SER A 16 -37.56 -15.08 -9.13
C SER A 16 -36.97 -13.79 -9.74
N GLN A 17 -37.49 -13.39 -10.88
CA GLN A 17 -37.18 -12.09 -11.48
C GLN A 17 -37.65 -11.01 -10.50
N SER A 18 -36.76 -10.52 -9.67
CA SER A 18 -36.99 -9.29 -8.93
C SER A 18 -36.63 -8.12 -9.81
N THR A 19 -37.62 -7.37 -10.23
CA THR A 19 -37.39 -6.05 -10.83
C THR A 19 -36.75 -5.17 -9.74
N ILE A 20 -35.47 -4.82 -9.94
CA ILE A 20 -34.80 -3.81 -9.10
C ILE A 20 -35.50 -2.49 -9.40
N ASP A 21 -36.25 -2.00 -8.45
CA ASP A 21 -36.96 -0.73 -8.61
C ASP A 21 -35.96 0.44 -8.56
N ASN A 22 -36.29 1.56 -9.19
CA ASN A 22 -35.46 2.75 -9.26
C ASN A 22 -35.12 3.34 -7.89
N SER A 23 -35.94 3.13 -6.87
CA SER A 23 -35.70 3.61 -5.50
C SER A 23 -34.53 2.87 -4.85
N THR A 24 -34.35 1.58 -5.13
CA THR A 24 -33.22 0.79 -4.64
C THR A 24 -31.91 1.26 -5.28
N ILE A 25 -31.95 1.62 -6.56
CA ILE A 25 -30.77 2.16 -7.26
C ILE A 25 -30.36 3.51 -6.66
N ILE A 26 -31.33 4.37 -6.34
CA ILE A 26 -31.08 5.68 -5.72
C ILE A 26 -30.42 5.52 -4.35
N LEU A 27 -30.89 4.58 -3.54
CA LEU A 27 -30.32 4.30 -2.21
C LEU A 27 -28.85 3.88 -2.29
N PHE A 28 -28.49 3.04 -3.25
CA PHE A 28 -27.10 2.64 -3.46
C PHE A 28 -26.23 3.80 -3.96
N GLU A 29 -26.81 4.70 -4.72
CA GLU A 29 -26.09 5.89 -5.20
C GLU A 29 -25.79 6.89 -4.06
N GLU A 30 -26.66 7.01 -3.08
CA GLU A 30 -26.49 7.89 -1.93
C GLU A 30 -25.38 7.42 -0.97
N LEU A 31 -25.07 6.12 -0.98
CA LEU A 31 -24.05 5.53 -0.09
C LEU A 31 -22.61 5.62 -0.62
N ARG A 32 -22.41 6.12 -1.86
CA ARG A 32 -21.07 6.26 -2.43
C ARG A 32 -20.42 7.56 -1.98
N CYS A 33 -19.11 7.51 -1.68
CA CYS A 33 -18.32 8.72 -1.42
C CYS A 33 -18.26 9.53 -2.72
N ARG A 34 -19.05 10.58 -2.82
CA ARG A 34 -19.28 11.30 -4.08
C ARG A 34 -18.90 12.76 -4.03
N CYS A 35 -18.61 13.29 -2.86
CA CYS A 35 -18.24 14.70 -2.78
C CYS A 35 -16.86 14.89 -3.39
N LEU A 36 -16.81 15.64 -4.48
CA LEU A 36 -15.58 15.98 -5.20
C LEU A 36 -15.32 17.49 -5.09
N PRO A 37 -14.07 17.93 -5.27
CA PRO A 37 -13.75 19.37 -5.21
C PRO A 37 -14.58 20.26 -6.16
N SER A 38 -15.04 19.70 -7.27
CA SER A 38 -15.89 20.41 -8.24
C SER A 38 -17.32 20.60 -7.73
N ASN A 39 -17.75 19.86 -6.71
CA ASN A 39 -19.10 19.96 -6.17
C ASN A 39 -19.09 20.84 -4.90
N VAL A 40 -19.21 22.14 -5.12
CA VAL A 40 -19.13 23.15 -4.04
C VAL A 40 -20.27 23.04 -3.02
N SER A 41 -21.35 22.33 -3.34
CA SER A 41 -22.47 22.19 -2.41
C SER A 41 -22.17 21.20 -1.27
N CYS A 42 -21.27 20.23 -1.49
CA CYS A 42 -20.89 19.24 -0.47
C CYS A 42 -19.43 19.32 -0.04
N TRP A 43 -18.57 19.91 -0.88
CA TRP A 43 -17.12 20.01 -0.55
C TRP A 43 -16.93 20.87 0.68
N PRO A 44 -16.18 20.42 1.69
CA PRO A 44 -16.00 21.21 2.90
C PRO A 44 -15.45 22.61 2.58
N ASN A 45 -15.99 23.62 3.20
CA ASN A 45 -15.56 25.01 3.01
C ASN A 45 -14.20 25.24 3.69
N THR A 46 -13.61 26.42 3.45
CA THR A 46 -12.29 26.78 3.97
C THR A 46 -12.23 26.66 5.50
N THR A 47 -13.27 27.09 6.21
CA THR A 47 -13.32 27.00 7.68
C THR A 47 -13.28 25.55 8.14
N ALA A 48 -14.05 24.66 7.50
CA ALA A 48 -14.05 23.23 7.83
C ALA A 48 -12.66 22.62 7.64
N TRP A 49 -11.97 22.96 6.53
CA TRP A 49 -10.59 22.49 6.28
C TRP A 49 -9.61 23.06 7.31
N GLN A 50 -9.75 24.32 7.71
CA GLN A 50 -8.91 24.94 8.75
C GLN A 50 -9.09 24.24 10.10
N MET A 51 -10.34 23.99 10.51
CA MET A 51 -10.65 23.27 11.74
C MET A 51 -10.12 21.84 11.71
N PHE A 52 -10.30 21.16 10.58
CA PHE A 52 -9.76 19.82 10.39
C PHE A 52 -8.23 19.85 10.50
N ASN A 53 -7.55 20.77 9.82
CA ASN A 53 -6.10 20.90 9.87
C ASN A 53 -5.60 21.10 11.31
N ALA A 54 -6.29 21.94 12.08
CA ALA A 54 -5.96 22.17 13.49
C ALA A 54 -6.12 20.88 14.31
N SER A 55 -7.13 20.05 14.00
CA SER A 55 -7.40 18.81 14.75
C SER A 55 -6.41 17.66 14.42
N ILE A 56 -5.55 17.86 13.42
CA ILE A 56 -4.48 16.92 13.03
C ILE A 56 -3.10 17.61 13.11
N ASP A 57 -2.94 18.51 14.04
CA ASP A 57 -1.68 19.20 14.36
C ASP A 57 -1.04 19.91 13.15
N GLY A 58 -1.87 20.46 12.24
CA GLY A 58 -1.38 21.17 11.05
C GLY A 58 -0.85 20.26 9.94
N ARG A 59 -1.22 18.99 9.96
CA ARG A 59 -0.67 17.97 9.06
C ARG A 59 -1.38 17.83 7.72
N LEU A 60 -2.23 18.78 7.35
CA LEU A 60 -2.87 18.82 6.05
C LEU A 60 -1.86 19.33 5.01
N VAL A 61 -1.68 18.60 3.93
CA VAL A 61 -0.69 18.87 2.87
C VAL A 61 -1.35 18.84 1.50
N LEU A 62 -0.65 19.39 0.50
CA LEU A 62 -1.10 19.45 -0.89
C LEU A 62 -0.26 18.48 -1.75
N PRO A 63 -0.74 17.25 -1.98
CA PRO A 63 -0.03 16.34 -2.87
C PRO A 63 0.04 16.93 -4.28
N GLN A 64 1.20 16.86 -4.88
CA GLN A 64 1.39 17.27 -6.28
C GLN A 64 2.14 16.16 -7.03
N PRO A 65 1.85 15.95 -8.31
CA PRO A 65 2.67 15.03 -9.11
C PRO A 65 4.14 15.41 -9.00
N SER A 66 5.01 14.43 -8.97
CA SER A 66 6.45 14.65 -8.71
C SER A 66 7.12 15.54 -9.77
N ALA A 67 6.60 15.53 -11.01
CA ALA A 67 7.12 16.36 -12.10
C ALA A 67 6.54 17.79 -12.09
N ALA A 68 5.63 18.13 -11.18
CA ALA A 68 5.00 19.47 -11.14
C ALA A 68 6.07 20.56 -11.00
N VAL A 69 7.13 20.30 -10.26
CA VAL A 69 8.25 21.24 -10.06
C VAL A 69 8.99 21.56 -11.37
N CYS A 70 8.78 20.78 -12.42
CA CYS A 70 9.39 21.02 -13.75
C CYS A 70 8.46 21.79 -14.70
N ASN A 71 7.26 22.18 -14.24
CA ASN A 71 6.22 22.66 -15.16
C ASN A 71 5.54 23.93 -14.66
N GLY A 72 5.23 24.81 -15.63
CA GLY A 72 4.31 25.93 -15.51
C GLY A 72 4.53 26.81 -14.28
N LYS A 73 3.46 27.00 -13.52
CA LYS A 73 3.40 27.92 -12.37
C LYS A 73 4.18 27.40 -11.15
N THR A 74 4.45 26.12 -11.10
CA THR A 74 5.16 25.46 -9.99
C THR A 74 6.63 25.24 -10.30
N TYR A 75 7.13 25.78 -11.42
CA TYR A 75 8.51 25.57 -11.86
C TYR A 75 9.53 26.04 -10.82
N ASP A 76 10.41 25.13 -10.43
CA ASP A 76 11.54 25.35 -9.56
C ASP A 76 12.74 24.61 -10.17
N ALA A 77 13.73 25.33 -10.65
CA ALA A 77 14.85 24.76 -11.38
C ALA A 77 15.67 23.76 -10.54
N ALA A 78 15.88 24.05 -9.26
CA ALA A 78 16.63 23.15 -8.37
C ALA A 78 15.83 21.88 -8.08
N ALA A 79 14.56 22.02 -7.73
CA ALA A 79 13.68 20.86 -7.47
C ALA A 79 13.48 20.02 -8.74
N CYS A 80 13.37 20.66 -9.90
CA CYS A 80 13.24 19.95 -11.17
C CYS A 80 14.50 19.15 -11.51
N SER A 81 15.68 19.72 -11.24
CA SER A 81 16.95 18.99 -11.42
C SER A 81 16.98 17.74 -10.56
N VAL A 82 16.54 17.84 -9.30
CA VAL A 82 16.45 16.70 -8.39
C VAL A 82 15.45 15.68 -8.91
N ALA A 83 14.25 16.13 -9.32
CA ALA A 83 13.21 15.22 -9.82
C ALA A 83 13.69 14.43 -11.05
N ASN A 84 14.43 15.10 -11.97
CA ASN A 84 15.01 14.43 -13.14
C ASN A 84 16.04 13.39 -12.73
N ALA A 85 16.96 13.74 -11.82
CA ALA A 85 18.04 12.84 -11.38
C ALA A 85 17.49 11.63 -10.59
N GLN A 86 16.39 11.82 -9.86
CA GLN A 86 15.85 10.81 -8.93
C GLN A 86 14.60 10.11 -9.47
N TRP A 87 14.19 10.36 -10.72
CA TRP A 87 12.89 9.90 -11.24
C TRP A 87 12.66 8.39 -11.07
N THR A 88 13.70 7.60 -11.25
CA THR A 88 13.64 6.13 -11.11
C THR A 88 14.10 5.65 -9.74
N ASN A 89 14.46 6.54 -8.83
CA ASN A 89 14.91 6.17 -7.49
C ASN A 89 13.68 5.88 -6.59
N ALA A 90 13.49 4.61 -6.25
CA ALA A 90 12.33 4.15 -5.48
C ALA A 90 12.28 4.78 -4.08
N THR A 91 13.43 5.04 -3.44
CA THR A 91 13.47 5.70 -2.13
C THR A 91 12.96 7.13 -2.24
N TRP A 92 13.50 7.90 -3.19
CA TRP A 92 13.05 9.28 -3.42
C TRP A 92 11.56 9.33 -3.74
N ARG A 93 11.07 8.40 -4.57
CA ARG A 93 9.64 8.36 -4.92
C ARG A 93 8.76 8.05 -3.70
N SER A 94 9.22 7.19 -2.80
CA SER A 94 8.47 6.88 -1.56
C SER A 94 8.27 8.13 -0.69
N ASP A 95 9.26 9.04 -0.72
CA ASP A 95 9.25 10.28 0.06
C ASP A 95 8.42 11.40 -0.59
N GLN A 96 7.90 11.17 -1.82
CA GLN A 96 7.04 12.15 -2.50
C GLN A 96 5.57 11.76 -2.29
N ILE A 97 4.83 12.60 -1.61
CA ILE A 97 3.42 12.31 -1.27
C ILE A 97 2.58 12.07 -2.54
N GLY A 98 2.85 12.77 -3.62
CA GLY A 98 2.10 12.65 -4.88
C GLY A 98 2.59 11.55 -5.81
N ALA A 99 3.72 10.88 -5.49
CA ALA A 99 4.30 9.86 -6.35
C ALA A 99 3.73 8.47 -6.11
N MET A 100 3.72 7.67 -7.16
CA MET A 100 3.53 6.22 -7.11
C MET A 100 4.80 5.55 -7.63
N GLN A 101 5.13 4.35 -7.17
CA GLN A 101 6.32 3.64 -7.69
C GLN A 101 6.16 3.33 -9.18
N ILE A 102 4.95 3.02 -9.61
CA ILE A 102 4.62 2.81 -11.02
C ILE A 102 4.28 4.18 -11.63
N THR A 103 5.21 4.73 -12.40
CA THR A 103 5.16 6.11 -12.88
C THR A 103 4.02 6.41 -13.86
N ASN A 104 3.42 5.39 -14.47
CA ASN A 104 2.29 5.61 -15.40
C ASN A 104 1.10 6.30 -14.71
N TRP A 105 0.96 6.17 -13.38
CA TRP A 105 -0.10 6.86 -12.64
C TRP A 105 0.09 8.39 -12.61
N GLU A 106 1.28 8.87 -12.93
CA GLU A 106 1.61 10.30 -13.02
C GLU A 106 1.85 10.73 -14.47
N ASN A 107 2.54 9.90 -15.26
CA ASN A 107 3.03 10.26 -16.61
C ASN A 107 1.92 10.70 -17.57
N SER A 108 0.71 10.19 -17.39
CA SER A 108 -0.43 10.56 -18.23
C SER A 108 -0.89 12.01 -18.03
N SER A 109 -0.56 12.64 -16.91
CA SER A 109 -1.03 13.98 -16.56
C SER A 109 0.11 14.96 -16.27
N CYS A 110 1.27 14.47 -15.85
CA CYS A 110 2.43 15.31 -15.48
C CYS A 110 3.69 14.44 -15.53
N SER A 111 4.56 14.68 -16.49
CA SER A 111 5.74 13.85 -16.71
C SER A 111 6.99 14.71 -16.95
N ILE A 112 8.15 14.20 -16.50
CA ILE A 112 9.44 14.82 -16.83
C ILE A 112 9.86 14.55 -18.29
N PHE A 113 9.26 13.54 -18.93
CA PHE A 113 9.64 13.10 -20.27
C PHE A 113 8.94 13.89 -21.39
N PHE A 114 7.89 14.62 -21.05
CA PHE A 114 7.13 15.36 -22.05
C PHE A 114 7.22 16.86 -21.73
N ASN A 115 7.67 17.60 -22.70
CA ASN A 115 7.70 19.06 -22.62
C ASN A 115 6.26 19.58 -22.81
N SER A 116 5.38 19.20 -21.89
CA SER A 116 3.99 19.65 -21.92
C SER A 116 3.87 20.97 -21.16
N SER A 117 3.21 21.92 -21.77
CA SER A 117 2.89 23.19 -21.12
C SER A 117 1.89 23.02 -19.99
N THR A 118 1.35 21.81 -19.82
CA THR A 118 0.31 21.52 -18.85
C THR A 118 0.68 20.31 -17.99
N CYS A 119 0.91 20.56 -16.72
CA CYS A 119 1.00 19.54 -15.69
C CYS A 119 -0.28 19.63 -14.88
N ASN A 120 -1.07 18.57 -14.89
CA ASN A 120 -2.34 18.50 -14.19
C ASN A 120 -2.24 17.55 -12.99
N GLN A 121 -3.16 17.72 -12.04
CA GLN A 121 -3.24 16.87 -10.84
C GLN A 121 -3.40 15.38 -11.18
N GLY A 122 -4.14 15.07 -12.24
CA GLY A 122 -4.30 13.69 -12.70
C GLY A 122 -4.89 12.76 -11.65
N SER A 123 -4.20 11.67 -11.40
CA SER A 123 -4.60 10.69 -10.38
C SER A 123 -4.19 11.09 -8.96
N ALA A 124 -3.33 12.09 -8.80
CA ALA A 124 -2.89 12.52 -7.47
C ALA A 124 -4.06 13.11 -6.68
N SER A 125 -4.13 12.76 -5.39
CA SER A 125 -5.15 13.27 -4.47
C SER A 125 -5.07 14.79 -4.34
N VAL A 126 -6.19 15.44 -4.08
CA VAL A 126 -6.24 16.92 -4.04
C VAL A 126 -5.76 17.50 -2.72
N LEU A 127 -5.92 16.75 -1.64
CA LEU A 127 -5.43 17.08 -0.30
C LEU A 127 -4.90 15.80 0.33
N GLY A 128 -3.99 15.93 1.28
CA GLY A 128 -3.44 14.80 1.99
C GLY A 128 -3.22 15.11 3.47
N VAL A 129 -3.22 14.07 4.27
CA VAL A 129 -2.84 14.13 5.68
C VAL A 129 -1.54 13.34 5.86
N ASP A 130 -0.49 13.99 6.31
CA ASP A 130 0.78 13.34 6.65
C ASP A 130 0.67 12.82 8.09
N ALA A 131 0.08 11.64 8.25
CA ALA A 131 -0.23 11.08 9.56
C ALA A 131 1.02 10.49 10.22
N ILE A 132 1.25 10.88 11.49
CA ILE A 132 2.33 10.34 12.32
C ILE A 132 1.81 9.72 13.63
N LEU A 133 0.50 9.87 13.90
CA LEU A 133 -0.16 9.36 15.10
C LEU A 133 -1.45 8.65 14.72
N ALA A 134 -1.87 7.68 15.54
CA ALA A 134 -3.15 6.98 15.38
C ALA A 134 -4.32 7.97 15.36
N GLU A 135 -4.24 9.00 16.18
CA GLU A 135 -5.28 10.05 16.33
C GLU A 135 -5.48 10.81 15.02
N HIS A 136 -4.40 11.07 14.27
CA HIS A 136 -4.50 11.70 12.93
C HIS A 136 -5.30 10.81 11.98
N VAL A 137 -5.05 9.49 12.03
CA VAL A 137 -5.74 8.51 11.19
C VAL A 137 -7.23 8.47 11.55
N GLN A 138 -7.55 8.33 12.86
CA GLN A 138 -8.94 8.29 13.34
C GLN A 138 -9.71 9.55 12.96
N THR A 139 -9.09 10.73 13.18
CA THR A 139 -9.69 12.02 12.86
C THR A 139 -9.95 12.16 11.36
N THR A 140 -8.98 11.71 10.55
CA THR A 140 -9.11 11.75 9.07
C THR A 140 -10.25 10.85 8.59
N VAL A 141 -10.36 9.64 9.14
CA VAL A 141 -11.44 8.70 8.78
C VAL A 141 -12.80 9.34 9.11
N ARG A 142 -12.95 9.85 10.32
CA ARG A 142 -14.23 10.49 10.74
C ARG A 142 -14.57 11.71 9.88
N PHE A 143 -13.58 12.55 9.59
CA PHE A 143 -13.77 13.73 8.74
C PHE A 143 -14.19 13.33 7.32
N ALA A 144 -13.53 12.31 6.74
CA ALA A 144 -13.86 11.81 5.41
C ALA A 144 -15.28 11.22 5.39
N ALA A 145 -15.66 10.45 6.40
CA ALA A 145 -17.00 9.85 6.51
C ALA A 145 -18.07 10.92 6.64
N THR A 146 -17.88 11.90 7.57
CA THR A 146 -18.84 12.99 7.83
C THR A 146 -19.10 13.83 6.57
N ASN A 147 -18.06 14.04 5.75
CA ASN A 147 -18.14 14.89 4.56
C ASN A 147 -18.30 14.09 3.27
N ASN A 148 -18.53 12.79 3.36
CA ASN A 148 -18.70 11.88 2.22
C ASN A 148 -17.54 11.98 1.22
N LEU A 149 -16.29 12.11 1.72
CA LEU A 149 -15.11 12.24 0.88
C LEU A 149 -14.56 10.86 0.48
N ARG A 150 -14.04 10.78 -0.74
CA ARG A 150 -13.25 9.63 -1.16
C ARG A 150 -11.91 9.63 -0.41
N LEU A 151 -11.60 8.56 0.31
CA LEU A 151 -10.34 8.42 1.04
C LEU A 151 -9.44 7.46 0.29
N ALA A 152 -8.20 7.87 0.01
CA ALA A 152 -7.13 7.02 -0.50
C ALA A 152 -6.10 6.83 0.63
N ILE A 153 -5.50 5.65 0.72
CA ILE A 153 -4.52 5.34 1.76
C ILE A 153 -3.20 4.98 1.09
N LYS A 154 -2.12 5.60 1.54
CA LYS A 154 -0.79 5.38 0.96
C LYS A 154 0.26 5.23 2.07
N SER A 155 1.14 4.25 1.92
CA SER A 155 2.41 4.19 2.65
C SER A 155 3.55 4.58 1.71
N SER A 156 4.07 3.67 0.88
CA SER A 156 5.16 3.98 -0.06
C SER A 156 4.74 4.04 -1.54
N GLY A 157 3.50 3.68 -1.87
CA GLY A 157 2.98 3.83 -3.24
C GLY A 157 3.29 2.68 -4.20
N HIS A 158 3.58 1.49 -3.70
CA HIS A 158 3.93 0.32 -4.52
C HIS A 158 2.74 -0.37 -5.19
N ASP A 159 1.51 0.05 -4.94
CA ASP A 159 0.35 -0.63 -5.51
C ASP A 159 0.31 -0.50 -7.03
N PHE A 160 0.36 -1.64 -7.73
CA PHE A 160 0.35 -1.69 -9.20
C PHE A 160 -0.97 -1.18 -9.79
N LEU A 161 -2.08 -1.37 -9.08
CA LEU A 161 -3.41 -1.00 -9.54
C LEU A 161 -3.78 0.45 -9.23
N GLY A 162 -2.85 1.21 -8.62
CA GLY A 162 -3.05 2.63 -8.34
C GLY A 162 -3.96 2.93 -7.16
N ARG A 163 -4.22 1.97 -6.27
CA ARG A 163 -5.13 2.17 -5.13
C ARG A 163 -4.57 3.10 -4.06
N SER A 164 -3.26 3.38 -4.10
CA SER A 164 -2.61 4.33 -3.17
C SER A 164 -2.77 5.79 -3.61
N THR A 165 -3.58 6.06 -4.63
CA THR A 165 -3.88 7.41 -5.12
C THR A 165 -5.30 7.42 -5.70
N ALA A 166 -5.93 8.57 -5.81
CA ALA A 166 -7.24 8.67 -6.47
C ALA A 166 -7.57 10.15 -6.77
N ALA A 167 -7.95 10.41 -8.01
CA ALA A 167 -8.37 11.76 -8.41
C ALA A 167 -9.52 12.25 -7.51
N GLY A 168 -9.41 13.48 -7.04
CA GLY A 168 -10.45 14.13 -6.22
C GLY A 168 -10.56 13.64 -4.79
N SER A 169 -9.63 12.79 -4.33
CA SER A 169 -9.68 12.20 -2.98
C SER A 169 -8.91 13.02 -1.94
N LEU A 170 -9.19 12.72 -0.68
CA LEU A 170 -8.33 13.01 0.46
C LEU A 170 -7.38 11.83 0.64
N LEU A 171 -6.08 12.09 0.66
CA LEU A 171 -5.05 11.06 0.88
C LEU A 171 -4.72 10.96 2.36
N LEU A 172 -4.68 9.75 2.88
CA LEU A 172 -4.09 9.47 4.19
C LEU A 172 -2.73 8.84 3.96
N TRP A 173 -1.67 9.57 4.27
CA TRP A 173 -0.29 9.16 4.02
C TRP A 173 0.36 8.70 5.33
N LEU A 174 0.71 7.42 5.40
CA LEU A 174 1.22 6.78 6.61
C LEU A 174 2.76 6.65 6.61
N HIS A 175 3.41 7.24 5.63
CA HIS A 175 4.86 7.07 5.35
C HIS A 175 5.75 7.38 6.56
N HIS A 176 5.35 8.33 7.39
CA HIS A 176 6.17 8.78 8.52
C HIS A 176 5.85 8.05 9.84
N MET A 177 4.95 7.06 9.84
CA MET A 177 4.74 6.16 10.98
C MET A 177 5.78 5.03 10.86
N LYS A 178 6.98 5.22 11.38
CA LYS A 178 8.14 4.34 11.10
C LYS A 178 8.71 3.63 12.34
N ASN A 179 8.04 3.68 13.50
CA ASN A 179 8.56 3.05 14.70
C ASN A 179 8.66 1.53 14.56
N MET A 180 9.73 0.98 15.08
CA MET A 180 10.01 -0.45 15.14
C MET A 180 10.41 -0.80 16.56
N THR A 181 9.84 -1.87 17.13
CA THR A 181 10.12 -2.27 18.52
C THR A 181 10.26 -3.78 18.60
N MET A 182 11.35 -4.23 19.22
CA MET A 182 11.56 -5.65 19.51
C MET A 182 10.66 -6.06 20.70
N ILE A 183 10.04 -7.23 20.60
CA ILE A 183 9.25 -7.85 21.67
C ILE A 183 9.90 -9.20 21.97
N ASP A 184 10.65 -9.23 23.06
CA ASP A 184 11.44 -10.42 23.44
C ASP A 184 10.57 -11.67 23.58
N GLN A 185 9.38 -11.53 24.17
CA GLN A 185 8.41 -12.61 24.34
C GLN A 185 7.02 -12.07 24.05
N TYR A 186 6.47 -12.45 22.93
CA TYR A 186 5.08 -12.13 22.57
C TYR A 186 4.18 -13.30 22.97
N SER A 187 3.13 -13.01 23.72
CA SER A 187 2.10 -14.00 24.02
C SER A 187 0.73 -13.38 23.88
N SER A 188 -0.15 -14.07 23.22
CA SER A 188 -1.55 -13.68 23.06
C SER A 188 -2.34 -14.92 22.67
N CYS A 189 -3.58 -15.00 23.12
CA CYS A 189 -4.55 -15.98 22.61
C CYS A 189 -4.16 -17.44 22.80
N GLY A 190 -3.49 -17.75 23.90
CA GLY A 190 -3.06 -19.14 24.14
C GLY A 190 -1.97 -19.62 23.19
N LEU A 191 -1.42 -18.76 22.36
CA LEU A 191 -0.23 -19.09 21.59
C LEU A 191 0.93 -19.33 22.55
N ALA A 192 1.72 -20.36 22.29
CA ALA A 192 3.00 -20.51 22.97
C ALA A 192 3.82 -19.23 22.76
N ASN A 193 4.60 -18.84 23.76
CA ASN A 193 5.41 -17.63 23.69
C ASN A 193 6.24 -17.60 22.40
N VAL A 194 6.07 -16.53 21.62
CA VAL A 194 6.85 -16.30 20.40
C VAL A 194 8.02 -15.40 20.77
N SER A 195 9.23 -15.93 20.64
CA SER A 195 10.45 -15.17 20.94
C SER A 195 10.79 -14.23 19.78
N ASN A 196 11.33 -13.07 20.14
CA ASN A 196 11.86 -12.10 19.16
C ASN A 196 10.84 -11.67 18.11
N ALA A 197 9.58 -11.47 18.50
CA ALA A 197 8.61 -10.83 17.64
C ALA A 197 8.95 -9.33 17.48
N VAL A 198 8.48 -8.70 16.42
CA VAL A 198 8.70 -7.27 16.22
C VAL A 198 7.39 -6.55 15.88
N ARG A 199 7.18 -5.40 16.52
CA ARG A 199 6.10 -4.49 16.15
C ARG A 199 6.66 -3.46 15.17
N ILE A 200 5.97 -3.28 14.06
CA ILE A 200 6.41 -2.42 12.94
C ILE A 200 5.24 -1.55 12.52
N GLU A 201 5.45 -0.24 12.42
CA GLU A 201 4.43 0.71 11.98
C GLU A 201 4.32 0.80 10.44
N ALA A 202 3.20 1.38 9.98
CA ALA A 202 2.72 1.32 8.60
C ALA A 202 3.64 1.99 7.57
N GLY A 203 4.48 2.94 7.99
CA GLY A 203 5.42 3.64 7.11
C GLY A 203 6.80 3.01 7.02
N ALA A 204 7.12 2.03 7.89
CA ALA A 204 8.44 1.39 7.87
C ALA A 204 8.61 0.54 6.61
N GLN A 205 9.73 0.72 5.94
CA GLN A 205 10.06 0.03 4.69
C GLN A 205 10.91 -1.21 4.97
N TRP A 206 10.78 -2.23 4.13
CA TRP A 206 11.49 -3.49 4.35
C TRP A 206 13.01 -3.34 4.38
N GLY A 207 13.56 -2.42 3.59
CA GLY A 207 15.01 -2.15 3.63
C GLY A 207 15.48 -1.74 5.03
N ASP A 208 14.73 -0.83 5.67
CA ASP A 208 15.04 -0.37 7.03
C ASP A 208 14.90 -1.52 8.05
N VAL A 209 13.84 -2.33 7.88
CA VAL A 209 13.58 -3.47 8.77
C VAL A 209 14.69 -4.51 8.66
N TYR A 210 15.13 -4.84 7.44
CA TYR A 210 16.23 -5.80 7.23
C TYR A 210 17.52 -5.32 7.88
N GLN A 211 17.86 -4.04 7.66
CA GLN A 211 19.06 -3.45 8.26
C GLN A 211 19.00 -3.51 9.78
N TRP A 212 17.83 -3.17 10.35
CA TRP A 212 17.62 -3.17 11.80
C TRP A 212 17.70 -4.59 12.39
N LEU A 213 17.01 -5.56 11.80
CA LEU A 213 16.98 -6.95 12.27
C LEU A 213 18.36 -7.62 12.16
N SER A 214 19.14 -7.27 11.14
CA SER A 214 20.48 -7.86 10.95
C SER A 214 21.43 -7.59 12.11
N GLN A 215 21.21 -6.49 12.87
CA GLN A 215 22.01 -6.16 14.04
C GLN A 215 21.85 -7.19 15.18
N SER A 216 20.73 -7.93 15.15
CA SER A 216 20.44 -9.00 16.11
C SER A 216 20.53 -10.40 15.49
N ASN A 217 21.08 -10.51 14.29
CA ASN A 217 21.17 -11.75 13.51
C ASN A 217 19.78 -12.37 13.30
N LEU A 218 18.77 -11.54 13.06
CA LEU A 218 17.39 -11.95 12.80
C LEU A 218 16.96 -11.60 11.38
N VAL A 219 15.96 -12.32 10.88
CA VAL A 219 15.32 -12.07 9.60
C VAL A 219 13.80 -12.20 9.74
N ALA A 220 13.07 -11.46 8.93
CA ALA A 220 11.63 -11.59 8.77
C ALA A 220 11.30 -11.93 7.31
N ILE A 221 10.10 -12.45 7.08
CA ILE A 221 9.66 -12.89 5.74
C ILE A 221 9.12 -11.66 4.99
N GLY A 222 9.94 -11.14 4.08
CA GLY A 222 9.62 -9.93 3.34
C GLY A 222 10.10 -9.98 1.89
N PRO A 223 9.75 -8.98 1.07
CA PRO A 223 10.03 -8.96 -0.37
C PRO A 223 11.48 -8.63 -0.68
N ALA A 224 11.87 -8.82 -1.94
CA ALA A 224 13.17 -8.34 -2.42
C ALA A 224 13.24 -6.80 -2.51
N ALA A 225 12.11 -6.14 -2.76
CA ALA A 225 12.07 -4.69 -2.94
C ALA A 225 12.06 -3.96 -1.60
N GLY A 226 13.18 -3.32 -1.25
CA GLY A 226 13.37 -2.67 0.05
C GLY A 226 12.45 -1.48 0.34
N THR A 227 11.91 -0.81 -0.67
CA THR A 227 11.03 0.35 -0.49
C THR A 227 9.55 0.00 -0.30
N VAL A 228 9.18 -1.27 -0.39
CA VAL A 228 7.84 -1.73 0.00
C VAL A 228 7.70 -1.57 1.51
N THR A 229 6.57 -1.02 1.97
CA THR A 229 6.30 -0.95 3.42
C THR A 229 5.78 -2.28 3.95
N VAL A 230 6.16 -2.61 5.17
CA VAL A 230 5.83 -3.90 5.78
C VAL A 230 4.32 -4.06 5.89
N VAL A 231 3.67 -3.13 6.56
CA VAL A 231 2.30 -3.30 7.08
C VAL A 231 1.23 -2.79 6.11
N GLY A 232 1.63 -2.14 5.03
CA GLY A 232 0.71 -1.63 4.00
C GLY A 232 0.04 -2.76 3.22
N GLY A 233 -0.11 -2.57 1.93
CA GLY A 233 -0.72 -3.57 1.04
C GLY A 233 0.01 -4.91 1.02
N TYR A 234 1.31 -4.93 1.37
CA TYR A 234 2.14 -6.14 1.29
C TYR A 234 1.63 -7.26 2.22
N LEU A 235 1.61 -7.04 3.54
CA LEU A 235 1.10 -8.05 4.49
C LEU A 235 -0.38 -8.36 4.21
N GLN A 236 -1.18 -7.31 3.99
CA GLN A 236 -2.63 -7.46 3.78
C GLN A 236 -2.96 -8.23 2.49
N GLY A 237 -2.06 -8.25 1.51
CA GLY A 237 -2.22 -8.98 0.24
C GLY A 237 -1.58 -10.36 0.23
N GLY A 238 -1.06 -10.82 1.37
CA GLY A 238 -0.37 -12.09 1.52
C GLY A 238 1.14 -11.95 1.65
N GLY A 239 1.79 -11.25 0.73
CA GLY A 239 3.22 -10.94 0.81
C GLY A 239 4.14 -12.12 0.50
N HIS A 240 4.47 -12.30 -0.79
CA HIS A 240 5.46 -13.32 -1.20
C HIS A 240 6.89 -12.85 -0.89
N SER A 241 7.78 -13.78 -0.67
CA SER A 241 9.17 -13.54 -0.24
C SER A 241 10.10 -14.57 -0.87
N PRO A 242 11.37 -14.23 -1.11
CA PRO A 242 12.38 -15.25 -1.41
C PRO A 242 12.43 -16.35 -0.35
N LEU A 243 11.99 -16.06 0.88
CA LEU A 243 11.99 -17.01 1.99
C LEU A 243 10.65 -17.73 2.19
N SER A 244 9.66 -17.49 1.31
CA SER A 244 8.32 -18.10 1.47
C SER A 244 8.33 -19.62 1.45
N ARG A 245 9.23 -20.24 0.70
CA ARG A 245 9.38 -21.68 0.69
C ARG A 245 9.79 -22.22 2.08
N TRP A 246 10.53 -21.44 2.84
CA TRP A 246 11.00 -21.81 4.18
C TRP A 246 9.93 -21.61 5.25
N LYS A 247 9.18 -20.49 5.21
CA LYS A 247 8.29 -20.09 6.32
C LYS A 247 6.86 -19.70 5.88
N GLY A 248 6.52 -19.83 4.61
CA GLY A 248 5.22 -19.40 4.11
C GLY A 248 5.21 -17.92 3.72
N LEU A 249 4.04 -17.36 3.55
CA LEU A 249 3.86 -15.96 3.17
C LEU A 249 4.12 -15.03 4.36
N ALA A 250 4.29 -13.75 4.07
CA ALA A 250 4.48 -12.75 5.13
C ALA A 250 3.24 -12.61 6.01
N ALA A 251 2.04 -12.76 5.45
CA ALA A 251 0.78 -12.76 6.21
C ALA A 251 0.74 -13.90 7.26
N ASP A 252 1.37 -15.04 6.95
CA ASP A 252 1.45 -16.18 7.90
C ASP A 252 2.30 -15.85 9.12
N GLN A 253 3.11 -14.80 9.05
CA GLN A 253 4.00 -14.39 10.12
C GLN A 253 3.35 -13.39 11.08
N VAL A 254 2.16 -12.88 10.74
CA VAL A 254 1.51 -11.85 11.55
C VAL A 254 0.90 -12.49 12.80
N LEU A 255 1.14 -11.87 13.94
CA LEU A 255 0.61 -12.26 15.26
C LEU A 255 -0.54 -11.33 15.67
N GLU A 256 -0.46 -10.05 15.26
CA GLU A 256 -1.40 -9.02 15.68
C GLU A 256 -1.33 -7.83 14.74
N TYR A 257 -2.47 -7.20 14.51
CA TYR A 257 -2.56 -5.88 13.87
C TYR A 257 -3.16 -4.87 14.85
N ASP A 258 -2.71 -3.62 14.74
CA ASP A 258 -3.34 -2.45 15.35
C ASP A 258 -3.96 -1.65 14.20
N VAL A 259 -5.26 -1.41 14.22
CA VAL A 259 -5.98 -0.88 13.06
C VAL A 259 -6.94 0.25 13.43
N VAL A 260 -7.33 1.04 12.42
CA VAL A 260 -8.47 1.95 12.49
C VAL A 260 -9.51 1.47 11.49
N THR A 261 -10.72 1.18 11.97
CA THR A 261 -11.85 0.74 11.16
C THR A 261 -12.57 1.93 10.52
N ALA A 262 -13.52 1.65 9.61
CA ALA A 262 -14.20 2.68 8.83
C ALA A 262 -15.03 3.65 9.68
N ASP A 263 -15.39 3.26 10.91
CA ASP A 263 -16.06 4.13 11.88
C ASP A 263 -15.09 5.01 12.71
N GLY A 264 -13.79 4.93 12.40
CA GLY A 264 -12.77 5.70 13.10
C GLY A 264 -12.38 5.15 14.47
N GLN A 265 -12.74 3.88 14.77
CA GLN A 265 -12.34 3.23 16.02
C GLN A 265 -10.99 2.53 15.86
N ARG A 266 -10.13 2.68 16.86
CA ARG A 266 -8.84 1.96 16.91
C ARG A 266 -9.06 0.62 17.61
N GLN A 267 -8.55 -0.45 17.02
CA GLN A 267 -8.77 -1.81 17.54
C GLN A 267 -7.52 -2.66 17.40
N THR A 268 -7.33 -3.55 18.39
CA THR A 268 -6.37 -4.66 18.30
C THR A 268 -7.06 -5.83 17.62
N VAL A 269 -6.35 -6.47 16.71
CA VAL A 269 -6.89 -7.52 15.84
C VAL A 269 -5.89 -8.69 15.83
N ASN A 270 -6.29 -9.85 16.31
CA ASN A 270 -5.46 -11.05 16.33
C ASN A 270 -6.34 -12.32 16.31
N SER A 271 -5.76 -13.48 16.44
CA SER A 271 -6.50 -14.76 16.29
C SER A 271 -7.61 -14.99 17.32
N CYS A 272 -7.71 -14.21 18.41
CA CYS A 272 -8.80 -14.31 19.38
C CYS A 272 -9.55 -12.99 19.62
N GLN A 273 -9.04 -11.89 19.16
CA GLN A 273 -9.72 -10.59 19.29
C GLN A 273 -9.97 -10.05 17.89
N ASN A 274 -11.25 -9.87 17.52
CA ASN A 274 -11.63 -9.46 16.18
C ASN A 274 -11.08 -10.44 15.13
N SER A 275 -11.25 -11.73 15.37
CA SER A 275 -10.59 -12.80 14.59
C SER A 275 -11.07 -12.85 13.14
N ASP A 276 -12.30 -12.44 12.87
CA ASP A 276 -12.85 -12.32 11.51
C ASP A 276 -12.11 -11.23 10.73
N LEU A 277 -11.83 -10.09 11.38
CA LEU A 277 -11.06 -9.01 10.77
C LEU A 277 -9.60 -9.43 10.61
N PHE A 278 -9.03 -10.19 11.58
CA PHE A 278 -7.68 -10.75 11.47
C PHE A 278 -7.56 -11.62 10.22
N TRP A 279 -8.53 -12.52 10.01
CA TRP A 279 -8.57 -13.36 8.82
C TRP A 279 -8.66 -12.51 7.54
N ALA A 280 -9.53 -11.50 7.51
CA ALA A 280 -9.72 -10.64 6.35
C ALA A 280 -8.46 -9.83 5.99
N LEU A 281 -7.70 -9.39 7.00
CA LEU A 281 -6.45 -8.64 6.80
C LEU A 281 -5.29 -9.54 6.36
N SER A 282 -5.42 -10.85 6.49
CA SER A 282 -4.36 -11.83 6.18
C SER A 282 -4.51 -12.37 4.76
N GLY A 283 -4.57 -11.47 3.75
CA GLY A 283 -4.65 -11.83 2.34
C GLY A 283 -5.77 -11.14 1.57
N GLY A 284 -6.70 -10.47 2.26
CA GLY A 284 -7.86 -9.84 1.61
C GLY A 284 -7.56 -8.55 0.85
N GLY A 285 -6.33 -8.04 0.93
CA GLY A 285 -5.89 -6.88 0.17
C GLY A 285 -5.82 -5.59 0.97
N GLY A 286 -4.82 -4.76 0.64
CA GLY A 286 -4.58 -3.51 1.33
C GLY A 286 -5.67 -2.47 1.11
N GLY A 287 -6.00 -1.72 2.17
CA GLY A 287 -6.96 -0.62 2.12
C GLY A 287 -8.41 -1.04 1.95
N THR A 288 -8.74 -2.29 2.31
CA THR A 288 -10.08 -2.85 2.07
C THR A 288 -10.92 -2.89 3.36
N PHE A 289 -10.39 -3.51 4.41
CA PHE A 289 -11.18 -3.78 5.63
C PHE A 289 -10.90 -2.81 6.76
N ALA A 290 -9.68 -2.32 6.84
CA ALA A 290 -9.25 -1.38 7.87
C ALA A 290 -7.97 -0.66 7.43
N ILE A 291 -7.63 0.41 8.12
CA ILE A 291 -6.34 1.09 7.98
C ILE A 291 -5.41 0.50 9.04
N VAL A 292 -4.38 -0.21 8.60
CA VAL A 292 -3.45 -0.85 9.53
C VAL A 292 -2.39 0.17 9.95
N LEU A 293 -2.26 0.38 11.25
CA LEU A 293 -1.29 1.30 11.87
C LEU A 293 0.04 0.60 12.17
N SER A 294 -0.02 -0.64 12.63
CA SER A 294 1.16 -1.47 12.91
C SER A 294 0.79 -2.95 12.90
N ALA A 295 1.80 -3.78 12.77
CA ALA A 295 1.66 -5.22 12.95
C ALA A 295 2.76 -5.77 13.84
N VAL A 296 2.45 -6.83 14.59
CA VAL A 296 3.45 -7.66 15.27
C VAL A 296 3.68 -8.89 14.40
N ILE A 297 4.93 -9.11 14.00
CA ILE A 297 5.30 -10.25 13.14
C ILE A 297 6.40 -11.09 13.78
N ARG A 298 6.45 -12.36 13.37
CA ARG A 298 7.52 -13.28 13.76
C ARG A 298 8.83 -12.92 13.08
N THR A 299 9.93 -13.10 13.79
CA THR A 299 11.27 -13.12 13.23
C THR A 299 11.92 -14.48 13.48
N TYR A 300 13.01 -14.72 12.78
CA TYR A 300 13.73 -15.99 12.82
C TYR A 300 15.24 -15.73 12.88
N PRO A 301 16.03 -16.62 13.48
CA PRO A 301 17.49 -16.54 13.33
C PRO A 301 17.83 -16.53 11.82
N SER A 302 18.75 -15.66 11.43
CA SER A 302 19.13 -15.50 10.03
C SER A 302 19.73 -16.80 9.47
N PRO A 303 19.13 -17.40 8.44
CA PRO A 303 19.70 -18.63 7.84
C PRO A 303 20.89 -18.30 6.93
N SER A 304 21.74 -19.28 6.69
CA SER A 304 22.75 -19.19 5.65
C SER A 304 22.07 -19.26 4.29
N ILE A 305 22.30 -18.25 3.44
CA ILE A 305 21.69 -18.15 2.12
C ILE A 305 22.80 -18.08 1.07
N VAL A 306 22.65 -18.81 -0.01
CA VAL A 306 23.49 -18.71 -1.21
C VAL A 306 22.65 -18.10 -2.32
N VAL A 307 23.14 -17.00 -2.89
CA VAL A 307 22.50 -16.38 -4.06
C VAL A 307 23.36 -16.70 -5.28
N ALA A 308 22.72 -17.28 -6.31
CA ALA A 308 23.37 -17.54 -7.59
C ALA A 308 22.61 -16.79 -8.69
N THR A 309 23.30 -16.02 -9.48
CA THR A 309 22.72 -15.27 -10.60
C THR A 309 23.28 -15.83 -11.91
N TYR A 310 22.39 -16.18 -12.82
CA TYR A 310 22.74 -16.65 -14.14
C TYR A 310 22.09 -15.74 -15.18
N THR A 311 22.92 -15.21 -16.09
CA THR A 311 22.43 -14.41 -17.21
C THR A 311 22.66 -15.21 -18.50
N VAL A 312 21.58 -15.51 -19.21
CA VAL A 312 21.65 -16.24 -20.47
C VAL A 312 20.99 -15.40 -21.57
N ASN A 313 21.76 -15.14 -22.62
CA ASN A 313 21.29 -14.33 -23.75
C ASN A 313 20.99 -15.23 -24.94
N ALA A 314 19.76 -15.16 -25.44
CA ALA A 314 19.35 -15.85 -26.64
C ALA A 314 19.52 -14.96 -27.87
N THR A 315 20.02 -15.50 -28.96
CA THR A 315 20.32 -14.75 -30.18
C THR A 315 19.10 -14.53 -31.09
N ASN A 316 18.03 -15.29 -30.87
CA ASN A 316 16.77 -15.12 -31.59
C ASN A 316 15.60 -15.72 -30.80
N VAL A 317 14.38 -15.48 -31.30
CA VAL A 317 13.12 -15.84 -30.61
C VAL A 317 13.01 -17.36 -30.40
N THR A 318 13.43 -18.15 -31.39
CA THR A 318 13.35 -19.63 -31.29
C THR A 318 14.24 -20.14 -30.17
N ARG A 319 15.49 -19.68 -30.11
CA ARG A 319 16.42 -20.06 -29.05
C ARG A 319 15.94 -19.58 -27.67
N TYR A 320 15.31 -18.38 -27.62
CA TYR A 320 14.72 -17.87 -26.38
C TYR A 320 13.60 -18.79 -25.89
N ALA A 321 12.71 -19.21 -26.81
CA ALA A 321 11.62 -20.14 -26.48
C ALA A 321 12.16 -21.47 -25.91
N THR A 322 13.18 -22.05 -26.56
CA THR A 322 13.81 -23.30 -26.10
C THR A 322 14.46 -23.11 -24.72
N LEU A 323 15.13 -21.97 -24.50
CA LEU A 323 15.73 -21.65 -23.21
C LEU A 323 14.67 -21.58 -22.12
N MET A 324 13.56 -20.84 -22.38
CA MET A 324 12.46 -20.70 -21.42
C MET A 324 11.80 -22.05 -21.12
N GLU A 325 11.61 -22.91 -22.17
CA GLU A 325 11.08 -24.25 -21.97
C GLU A 325 11.99 -25.08 -21.04
N SER A 326 13.29 -25.03 -21.28
CA SER A 326 14.28 -25.75 -20.45
C SER A 326 14.30 -25.20 -19.01
N PHE A 327 14.27 -23.88 -18.85
CA PHE A 327 14.27 -23.26 -17.52
C PHE A 327 13.01 -23.64 -16.75
N VAL A 328 11.83 -23.45 -17.36
CA VAL A 328 10.55 -23.78 -16.71
C VAL A 328 10.52 -25.27 -16.35
N GLY A 329 11.02 -26.14 -17.25
CA GLY A 329 11.11 -27.59 -17.00
C GLY A 329 12.02 -27.93 -15.82
N SER A 330 13.00 -27.08 -15.49
CA SER A 330 13.93 -27.34 -14.37
C SER A 330 13.40 -26.84 -13.02
N ILE A 331 12.38 -25.99 -13.02
CA ILE A 331 11.86 -25.36 -11.77
C ILE A 331 11.47 -26.40 -10.71
N PRO A 332 10.75 -27.50 -11.04
CA PRO A 332 10.42 -28.48 -10.00
C PRO A 332 11.67 -29.07 -9.33
N GLN A 333 12.69 -29.42 -10.08
CA GLN A 333 13.93 -29.97 -9.51
C GLN A 333 14.65 -28.96 -8.64
N LEU A 334 14.74 -27.70 -9.09
CA LEU A 334 15.32 -26.61 -8.30
C LEU A 334 14.55 -26.39 -7.01
N ALA A 335 13.22 -26.40 -7.08
CA ALA A 335 12.36 -26.26 -5.91
C ALA A 335 12.59 -27.41 -4.92
N ASP A 336 12.67 -28.66 -5.40
CA ASP A 336 12.94 -29.83 -4.55
C ASP A 336 14.31 -29.72 -3.87
N ALA A 337 15.28 -29.12 -4.55
CA ALA A 337 16.62 -28.87 -4.01
C ALA A 337 16.68 -27.69 -3.02
N GLY A 338 15.56 -26.99 -2.80
CA GLY A 338 15.48 -25.86 -1.85
C GLY A 338 15.65 -24.48 -2.46
N ALA A 339 15.76 -24.37 -3.78
CA ALA A 339 15.91 -23.08 -4.44
C ALA A 339 14.58 -22.31 -4.51
N THR A 340 14.72 -21.00 -4.56
CA THR A 340 13.60 -20.09 -4.86
C THR A 340 14.00 -19.24 -6.06
N UNK A 341 13.40 -19.15 -7.05
CA UNK A 341 13.71 -18.61 -7.95
C UNK A 341 13.14 -17.51 -7.90
N ILE A 342 13.69 -16.60 -8.28
CA ILE A 342 13.25 -15.24 -8.55
C ILE A 342 13.62 -14.87 -9.98
N ASP A 343 12.63 -14.44 -10.72
CA ASP A 343 12.80 -14.00 -12.10
C ASP A 343 12.66 -12.47 -12.17
N GLU A 344 13.61 -11.77 -12.80
CA GLU A 344 13.60 -10.31 -13.01
C GLU A 344 13.49 -9.95 -14.50
#